data_43622d37404438a64309c835a737124a
#
_entry.id   43622d37404438a64309c835a737124a
#
_cell.length_a   1.000
_cell.length_b   1.000
_cell.length_c   1.000
_cell.angle_alpha   90.00
_cell.angle_beta   90.00
_cell.angle_gamma   90.00
#
_symmetry.space_group_name_H-M   'P 1'
#
loop_
_entity.id
_entity.type
_entity.pdbx_description
1 polymer ?
#
loop_
_entity_poly.entity_id
_entity_poly.type
_entity_poly.pdbx_seq_one_letter_code
_entity_poly.pdbx_strand_id
1 'polypeptide(L)'
;VLILAVLAVFTVAIIPTKDNPEPIRRGLDLKGGIHLAMKVNVNEAVRLEVDQAMNSLVNQAKTQNLPVPATRRINDTAFLATPPAGIGTDNYERIGRDFLPTFEMTKVGDDLRYMLKPAVVKQLSRDTVEQAVEAIDRRVNALGVTEPNIVPEGEDRIIIQLPGVDDPARVKDIIKTTAQLQFRIVEGNPMPTAQAMFDALTPAQRANTDILPGDREDEMGRKVGSEFYAVGKNVAVSGRDLKNARVQKGKLGSPVIEFSLTPDGAPKFGALTGSNVNRRLAIVLDNKVVSAPNIHSQITDSGIIEGT
;
A
#
# COMPACT_ATOMS: atom_id res chain seq x y z
N VAL A 1 -13.42 34.16 53.03
CA VAL A 1 -13.34 35.01 51.83
C VAL A 1 -12.54 34.32 50.74
N LEU A 2 -11.36 33.74 51.04
CA LEU A 2 -10.49 33.08 50.03
C LEU A 2 -11.14 31.86 49.39
N ILE A 3 -11.84 31.00 50.16
CA ILE A 3 -12.54 29.81 49.68
C ILE A 3 -13.72 30.18 48.74
N LEU A 4 -14.45 31.22 49.04
CA LEU A 4 -15.53 31.73 48.20
C LEU A 4 -15.01 32.32 46.89
N ALA A 5 -13.86 33.00 46.90
CA ALA A 5 -13.23 33.53 45.69
C ALA A 5 -12.73 32.38 44.76
N VAL A 6 -12.14 31.34 45.34
CA VAL A 6 -11.68 30.15 44.55
C VAL A 6 -12.90 29.41 43.96
N LEU A 7 -13.99 29.25 44.73
CA LEU A 7 -15.23 28.63 44.22
C LEU A 7 -15.87 29.46 43.10
N ALA A 8 -15.86 30.80 43.21
CA ALA A 8 -16.39 31.69 42.18
C ALA A 8 -15.55 31.64 40.88
N VAL A 9 -14.21 31.60 40.98
CA VAL A 9 -13.33 31.43 39.81
C VAL A 9 -13.53 30.06 39.13
N PHE A 10 -13.72 29.00 39.95
CA PHE A 10 -13.97 27.66 39.43
C PHE A 10 -15.32 27.55 38.71
N THR A 11 -16.38 28.17 39.24
CA THR A 11 -17.70 28.18 38.60
C THR A 11 -17.72 28.98 37.31
N VAL A 12 -17.01 30.11 37.24
CA VAL A 12 -16.91 30.90 36.00
C VAL A 12 -16.11 30.15 34.90
N ALA A 13 -15.11 29.38 35.28
CA ALA A 13 -14.31 28.57 34.33
C ALA A 13 -15.09 27.38 33.74
N ILE A 14 -16.17 26.94 34.39
CA ILE A 14 -17.00 25.78 34.00
C ILE A 14 -18.25 26.18 33.21
N ILE A 15 -18.66 27.47 33.26
CA ILE A 15 -19.85 27.95 32.56
C ILE A 15 -19.55 28.07 31.06
N PRO A 16 -20.37 27.44 30.17
CA PRO A 16 -20.22 27.59 28.75
C PRO A 16 -20.35 29.04 28.31
N THR A 17 -19.40 29.54 27.49
CA THR A 17 -19.44 30.89 26.92
C THR A 17 -19.56 30.77 25.40
N LYS A 18 -19.88 31.89 24.70
CA LYS A 18 -19.94 31.90 23.24
C LYS A 18 -18.58 31.53 22.60
N ASP A 19 -17.47 31.88 23.26
CA ASP A 19 -16.11 31.60 22.78
C ASP A 19 -15.58 30.24 23.26
N ASN A 20 -16.20 29.62 24.26
CA ASN A 20 -15.88 28.30 24.77
C ASN A 20 -17.16 27.57 25.19
N PRO A 21 -17.89 26.98 24.21
CA PRO A 21 -19.19 26.32 24.49
C PRO A 21 -19.04 25.01 25.27
N GLU A 22 -17.88 24.38 25.31
CA GLU A 22 -17.59 23.15 26.07
C GLU A 22 -16.33 23.33 26.95
N PRO A 23 -16.42 24.04 28.10
CA PRO A 23 -15.27 24.29 28.96
C PRO A 23 -14.70 23.04 29.65
N ILE A 24 -15.48 21.95 29.69
CA ILE A 24 -15.05 20.65 30.24
C ILE A 24 -14.99 19.65 29.10
N ARG A 25 -13.79 19.12 28.83
CA ARG A 25 -13.60 18.02 27.86
C ARG A 25 -14.24 16.75 28.42
N ARG A 26 -15.34 16.33 27.81
CA ARG A 26 -16.04 15.11 28.18
C ARG A 26 -15.43 13.94 27.44
N GLY A 27 -15.07 12.88 28.15
CA GLY A 27 -14.59 11.62 27.54
C GLY A 27 -15.72 10.87 26.81
N LEU A 28 -15.36 9.76 26.17
CA LEU A 28 -16.27 8.85 25.45
C LEU A 28 -17.51 8.45 26.27
N ASP A 29 -17.35 8.25 27.58
CA ASP A 29 -18.44 7.84 28.51
C ASP A 29 -19.53 8.89 28.67
N LEU A 30 -19.21 10.17 28.41
CA LEU A 30 -20.16 11.29 28.61
C LEU A 30 -20.63 11.91 27.28
N LYS A 31 -19.85 11.82 26.21
CA LYS A 31 -20.21 12.32 24.85
C LYS A 31 -20.85 11.25 24.00
N GLY A 32 -20.76 9.97 24.39
CA GLY A 32 -20.95 8.86 23.47
C GLY A 32 -19.83 8.80 22.44
N GLY A 33 -19.79 7.77 21.62
CA GLY A 33 -18.80 7.63 20.57
C GLY A 33 -18.43 6.19 20.28
N ILE A 34 -17.42 6.02 19.46
CA ILE A 34 -16.99 4.73 18.95
C ILE A 34 -15.63 4.37 19.54
N HIS A 35 -15.52 3.12 20.03
CA HIS A 35 -14.26 2.49 20.41
C HIS A 35 -14.04 1.27 19.52
N LEU A 36 -12.97 1.27 18.73
CA LEU A 36 -12.61 0.18 17.83
C LEU A 36 -11.19 -0.29 18.12
N ALA A 37 -11.00 -1.62 18.14
CA ALA A 37 -9.68 -2.25 18.07
C ALA A 37 -9.50 -2.87 16.68
N MET A 38 -8.47 -2.45 15.96
CA MET A 38 -8.16 -2.96 14.62
C MET A 38 -6.83 -3.69 14.63
N LYS A 39 -6.78 -4.81 13.90
CA LYS A 39 -5.54 -5.55 13.67
C LYS A 39 -4.92 -5.13 12.34
N VAL A 40 -3.63 -4.79 12.37
CA VAL A 40 -2.82 -4.49 11.18
C VAL A 40 -2.21 -5.78 10.67
N ASN A 41 -2.28 -6.02 9.37
CA ASN A 41 -1.66 -7.20 8.76
C ASN A 41 -0.16 -6.97 8.49
N VAL A 42 0.62 -6.92 9.56
CA VAL A 42 2.08 -6.71 9.48
C VAL A 42 2.80 -7.82 8.71
N ASN A 43 2.24 -9.05 8.67
CA ASN A 43 2.83 -10.15 7.92
C ASN A 43 2.86 -9.88 6.41
N GLU A 44 1.91 -9.13 5.90
CA GLU A 44 1.89 -8.74 4.48
C GLU A 44 3.08 -7.84 4.13
N ALA A 45 3.42 -6.89 4.99
CA ALA A 45 4.59 -6.04 4.81
C ALA A 45 5.90 -6.85 4.84
N VAL A 46 5.99 -7.83 5.74
CA VAL A 46 7.14 -8.74 5.81
C VAL A 46 7.26 -9.60 4.54
N ARG A 47 6.15 -10.13 4.04
CA ARG A 47 6.11 -10.88 2.77
C ARG A 47 6.57 -10.05 1.59
N LEU A 48 6.11 -8.81 1.50
CA LEU A 48 6.51 -7.89 0.44
C LEU A 48 8.02 -7.62 0.45
N GLU A 49 8.62 -7.46 1.64
CA GLU A 49 10.07 -7.30 1.78
C GLU A 49 10.83 -8.53 1.26
N VAL A 50 10.36 -9.74 1.60
CA VAL A 50 10.94 -10.99 1.08
C VAL A 50 10.82 -11.09 -0.45
N ASP A 51 9.66 -10.72 -1.02
CA ASP A 51 9.46 -10.75 -2.47
C ASP A 51 10.32 -9.71 -3.19
N GLN A 52 10.50 -8.53 -2.60
CA GLN A 52 11.40 -7.51 -3.14
C GLN A 52 12.86 -7.99 -3.10
N ALA A 53 13.27 -8.67 -2.04
CA ALA A 53 14.60 -9.23 -1.94
C ALA A 53 14.86 -10.34 -2.99
N MET A 54 13.87 -11.22 -3.21
CA MET A 54 13.93 -12.24 -4.27
C MET A 54 14.10 -11.59 -5.65
N ASN A 55 13.31 -10.57 -5.96
CA ASN A 55 13.40 -9.82 -7.20
C ASN A 55 14.73 -9.07 -7.33
N SER A 56 15.23 -8.48 -6.23
CA SER A 56 16.52 -7.80 -6.20
C SER A 56 17.67 -8.76 -6.55
N LEU A 57 17.69 -9.95 -5.92
CA LEU A 57 18.70 -10.98 -6.21
C LEU A 57 18.69 -11.39 -7.70
N VAL A 58 17.51 -11.65 -8.25
CA VAL A 58 17.32 -12.00 -9.68
C VAL A 58 17.80 -10.88 -10.59
N ASN A 59 17.44 -9.64 -10.30
CA ASN A 59 17.82 -8.48 -11.12
C ASN A 59 19.33 -8.21 -11.05
N GLN A 60 19.93 -8.33 -9.87
CA GLN A 60 21.39 -8.18 -9.71
C GLN A 60 22.17 -9.28 -10.44
N ALA A 61 21.69 -10.52 -10.42
CA ALA A 61 22.29 -11.60 -11.20
C ALA A 61 22.26 -11.26 -12.70
N LYS A 62 21.13 -10.79 -13.24
CA LYS A 62 21.03 -10.34 -14.64
C LYS A 62 21.97 -9.19 -14.97
N THR A 63 22.03 -8.17 -14.10
CA THR A 63 22.91 -6.99 -14.29
C THR A 63 24.39 -7.38 -14.33
N GLN A 64 24.77 -8.40 -13.56
CA GLN A 64 26.14 -8.92 -13.54
C GLN A 64 26.41 -10.01 -14.60
N ASN A 65 25.47 -10.23 -15.53
CA ASN A 65 25.53 -11.29 -16.54
C ASN A 65 25.71 -12.70 -15.95
N LEU A 66 25.19 -12.93 -14.75
CA LEU A 66 25.17 -14.25 -14.13
C LEU A 66 23.88 -14.99 -14.53
N PRO A 67 23.90 -16.32 -14.59
CA PRO A 67 22.70 -17.11 -14.75
C PRO A 67 21.70 -16.82 -13.63
N VAL A 68 20.42 -16.76 -13.96
CA VAL A 68 19.37 -16.39 -13.02
C VAL A 68 19.12 -17.54 -12.04
N PRO A 69 19.25 -17.32 -10.72
CA PRO A 69 18.95 -18.35 -9.73
C PRO A 69 17.43 -18.57 -9.62
N ALA A 70 17.01 -19.80 -9.38
CA ALA A 70 15.63 -20.08 -9.03
C ALA A 70 15.37 -19.60 -7.61
N THR A 71 14.37 -18.74 -7.40
CA THR A 71 14.01 -18.24 -6.07
C THR A 71 12.68 -18.82 -5.62
N ARG A 72 12.59 -19.24 -4.35
CA ARG A 72 11.37 -19.80 -3.76
C ARG A 72 11.20 -19.35 -2.32
N ARG A 73 10.08 -18.74 -2.01
CA ARG A 73 9.74 -18.39 -0.63
C ARG A 73 9.54 -19.67 0.20
N ILE A 74 10.12 -19.71 1.41
CA ILE A 74 9.97 -20.80 2.37
C ILE A 74 8.83 -20.48 3.34
N ASN A 75 8.84 -19.27 3.87
CA ASN A 75 7.85 -18.72 4.80
C ASN A 75 7.79 -17.19 4.66
N ASP A 76 7.07 -16.51 5.56
CA ASP A 76 6.88 -15.06 5.49
C ASP A 76 8.18 -14.26 5.65
N THR A 77 9.23 -14.83 6.26
CA THR A 77 10.50 -14.15 6.57
C THR A 77 11.70 -14.70 5.81
N ALA A 78 11.55 -15.75 4.98
CA ALA A 78 12.69 -16.40 4.36
C ALA A 78 12.40 -16.96 2.97
N PHE A 79 13.45 -16.99 2.13
CA PHE A 79 13.43 -17.61 0.81
C PHE A 79 14.70 -18.40 0.54
N LEU A 80 14.63 -19.33 -0.41
CA LEU A 80 15.77 -20.05 -0.98
C LEU A 80 16.10 -19.47 -2.37
N ALA A 81 17.37 -19.39 -2.67
CA ALA A 81 17.89 -19.16 -4.00
C ALA A 81 18.76 -20.36 -4.40
N THR A 82 18.36 -21.02 -5.48
CA THR A 82 19.06 -22.18 -6.06
C THR A 82 19.81 -21.72 -7.32
N PRO A 83 21.13 -21.63 -7.28
CA PRO A 83 21.92 -21.40 -8.49
C PRO A 83 21.71 -22.52 -9.53
N PRO A 84 21.82 -22.24 -10.84
CA PRO A 84 21.79 -23.30 -11.86
C PRO A 84 22.89 -24.34 -11.66
N ALA A 85 22.60 -25.58 -12.04
CA ALA A 85 23.50 -26.70 -11.87
C ALA A 85 24.91 -26.43 -12.48
N GLY A 86 25.96 -26.76 -11.73
CA GLY A 86 27.35 -26.53 -12.12
C GLY A 86 27.89 -25.11 -11.89
N ILE A 87 27.08 -24.23 -11.29
CA ILE A 87 27.48 -22.86 -10.93
C ILE A 87 27.61 -22.74 -9.42
N GLY A 88 28.78 -22.30 -8.96
CA GLY A 88 29.04 -22.10 -7.54
C GLY A 88 28.19 -20.96 -6.93
N THR A 89 28.03 -20.99 -5.61
CA THR A 89 27.25 -20.03 -4.84
C THR A 89 27.94 -18.68 -4.65
N ASP A 90 29.25 -18.57 -4.81
CA ASP A 90 30.10 -17.43 -4.38
C ASP A 90 29.65 -16.08 -4.92
N ASN A 91 29.26 -16.02 -6.19
CA ASN A 91 28.77 -14.80 -6.82
C ASN A 91 27.43 -14.35 -6.23
N TYR A 92 26.53 -15.29 -5.95
CA TYR A 92 25.22 -15.01 -5.35
C TYR A 92 25.35 -14.66 -3.86
N GLU A 93 26.34 -15.25 -3.17
CA GLU A 93 26.70 -14.86 -1.80
C GLU A 93 27.18 -13.41 -1.73
N ARG A 94 28.00 -12.98 -2.72
CA ARG A 94 28.43 -11.60 -2.83
C ARG A 94 27.24 -10.65 -3.08
N ILE A 95 26.37 -10.99 -4.03
CA ILE A 95 25.15 -10.21 -4.27
C ILE A 95 24.31 -10.11 -3.00
N GLY A 96 24.15 -11.21 -2.27
CA GLY A 96 23.42 -11.23 -1.00
C GLY A 96 24.00 -10.28 0.04
N ARG A 97 25.32 -10.29 0.21
CA ARG A 97 26.00 -9.36 1.14
C ARG A 97 25.88 -7.90 0.75
N ASP A 98 26.01 -7.61 -0.54
CA ASP A 98 26.06 -6.22 -1.04
C ASP A 98 24.68 -5.59 -1.19
N PHE A 99 23.66 -6.37 -1.59
CA PHE A 99 22.34 -5.84 -1.95
C PHE A 99 21.20 -6.28 -1.04
N LEU A 100 21.42 -7.26 -0.14
CA LEU A 100 20.42 -7.75 0.81
C LEU A 100 20.92 -7.67 2.27
N PRO A 101 21.39 -6.51 2.75
CA PRO A 101 22.00 -6.38 4.09
C PRO A 101 21.00 -6.63 5.23
N THR A 102 19.71 -6.57 4.95
CA THR A 102 18.61 -6.84 5.89
C THR A 102 18.39 -8.32 6.13
N PHE A 103 19.00 -9.21 5.32
CA PHE A 103 18.89 -10.66 5.44
C PHE A 103 20.15 -11.28 6.04
N GLU A 104 19.94 -12.36 6.76
CA GLU A 104 20.98 -13.32 7.11
C GLU A 104 21.01 -14.41 6.04
N MET A 105 22.19 -14.70 5.52
CA MET A 105 22.38 -15.70 4.50
C MET A 105 23.05 -16.93 5.10
N THR A 106 22.55 -18.12 4.78
CA THR A 106 23.10 -19.41 5.18
C THR A 106 23.14 -20.35 3.97
N LYS A 107 24.26 -21.02 3.75
CA LYS A 107 24.38 -22.05 2.73
C LYS A 107 23.77 -23.36 3.20
N VAL A 108 22.89 -23.94 2.38
CA VAL A 108 22.20 -25.21 2.65
C VAL A 108 22.36 -26.13 1.43
N GLY A 109 23.41 -26.95 1.45
CA GLY A 109 23.81 -27.73 0.26
C GLY A 109 24.26 -26.79 -0.85
N ASP A 110 23.62 -26.91 -2.03
CA ASP A 110 23.86 -26.05 -3.19
C ASP A 110 22.95 -24.82 -3.21
N ASP A 111 22.07 -24.67 -2.22
CA ASP A 111 21.15 -23.55 -2.09
C ASP A 111 21.68 -22.48 -1.13
N LEU A 112 21.23 -21.24 -1.34
CA LEU A 112 21.40 -20.14 -0.41
C LEU A 112 20.06 -19.80 0.24
N ARG A 113 20.00 -19.94 1.57
CA ARG A 113 18.86 -19.52 2.36
C ARG A 113 19.06 -18.10 2.85
N TYR A 114 18.14 -17.23 2.53
CA TYR A 114 18.06 -15.85 3.01
C TYR A 114 16.92 -15.74 4.02
N MET A 115 17.22 -15.25 5.22
CA MET A 115 16.26 -15.04 6.29
C MET A 115 16.31 -13.59 6.76
N LEU A 116 15.18 -12.93 6.79
CA LEU A 116 15.06 -11.54 7.27
C LEU A 116 15.46 -11.47 8.75
N LYS A 117 16.36 -10.55 9.08
CA LYS A 117 16.86 -10.39 10.45
C LYS A 117 15.71 -10.05 11.41
N PRO A 118 15.64 -10.67 12.61
CA PRO A 118 14.54 -10.42 13.56
C PRO A 118 14.37 -8.95 13.94
N ALA A 119 15.47 -8.20 14.04
CA ALA A 119 15.44 -6.76 14.31
C ALA A 119 14.73 -5.99 13.18
N VAL A 120 14.94 -6.40 11.92
CA VAL A 120 14.30 -5.79 10.74
C VAL A 120 12.81 -6.13 10.72
N VAL A 121 12.44 -7.37 11.03
CA VAL A 121 11.02 -7.78 11.14
C VAL A 121 10.30 -6.90 12.17
N LYS A 122 10.91 -6.73 13.35
CA LYS A 122 10.34 -5.88 14.42
C LYS A 122 10.22 -4.41 14.00
N GLN A 123 11.23 -3.87 13.33
CA GLN A 123 11.18 -2.49 12.83
C GLN A 123 10.09 -2.34 11.76
N LEU A 124 10.03 -3.24 10.79
CA LEU A 124 9.03 -3.23 9.73
C LEU A 124 7.60 -3.32 10.28
N SER A 125 7.40 -4.14 11.34
CA SER A 125 6.11 -4.24 12.02
C SER A 125 5.71 -2.89 12.64
N ARG A 126 6.63 -2.22 13.34
CA ARG A 126 6.37 -0.89 13.92
C ARG A 126 6.03 0.14 12.86
N ASP A 127 6.87 0.23 11.82
CA ASP A 127 6.69 1.20 10.73
C ASP A 127 5.34 0.99 10.03
N THR A 128 4.94 -0.29 9.85
CA THR A 128 3.64 -0.64 9.25
C THR A 128 2.47 -0.19 10.13
N VAL A 129 2.56 -0.38 11.45
CA VAL A 129 1.53 0.07 12.39
C VAL A 129 1.48 1.60 12.44
N GLU A 130 2.61 2.28 12.49
CA GLU A 130 2.69 3.75 12.47
C GLU A 130 2.07 4.33 11.19
N GLN A 131 2.41 3.77 10.02
CA GLN A 131 1.80 4.15 8.73
C GLN A 131 0.28 3.93 8.72
N ALA A 132 -0.18 2.83 9.33
CA ALA A 132 -1.61 2.57 9.45
C ALA A 132 -2.31 3.58 10.36
N VAL A 133 -1.70 3.97 11.49
CA VAL A 133 -2.19 5.04 12.38
C VAL A 133 -2.32 6.34 11.62
N GLU A 134 -1.28 6.78 10.91
CA GLU A 134 -1.33 8.00 10.11
C GLU A 134 -2.39 7.96 9.00
N ALA A 135 -2.56 6.80 8.35
CA ALA A 135 -3.58 6.64 7.31
C ALA A 135 -5.00 6.73 7.88
N ILE A 136 -5.23 6.12 9.05
CA ILE A 136 -6.51 6.18 9.77
C ILE A 136 -6.77 7.60 10.25
N ASP A 137 -5.76 8.27 10.82
CA ASP A 137 -5.89 9.66 11.30
C ASP A 137 -6.32 10.61 10.18
N ARG A 138 -5.66 10.56 9.03
CA ARG A 138 -6.05 11.35 7.85
C ARG A 138 -7.51 11.12 7.42
N ARG A 139 -7.98 9.86 7.47
CA ARG A 139 -9.36 9.51 7.07
C ARG A 139 -10.39 9.98 8.09
N VAL A 140 -10.08 9.83 9.37
CA VAL A 140 -10.95 10.26 10.46
C VAL A 140 -11.06 11.79 10.48
N ASN A 141 -9.95 12.50 10.26
CA ASN A 141 -9.94 13.95 10.15
C ASN A 141 -10.76 14.45 8.94
N ALA A 142 -10.72 13.73 7.81
CA ALA A 142 -11.56 14.03 6.64
C ALA A 142 -13.08 13.88 6.90
N LEU A 143 -13.47 13.12 7.94
CA LEU A 143 -14.85 13.00 8.39
C LEU A 143 -15.30 14.16 9.29
N GLY A 144 -14.40 15.07 9.66
CA GLY A 144 -14.69 16.17 10.57
C GLY A 144 -14.85 15.75 12.04
N VAL A 145 -14.32 14.57 12.41
CA VAL A 145 -14.33 14.12 13.81
C VAL A 145 -13.38 15.00 14.62
N THR A 146 -13.91 15.56 15.71
CA THR A 146 -13.12 16.39 16.64
C THR A 146 -12.40 15.51 17.66
N GLU A 147 -11.09 15.74 17.81
CA GLU A 147 -10.23 15.08 18.81
C GLU A 147 -10.26 13.53 18.76
N PRO A 148 -9.97 12.91 17.60
CA PRO A 148 -9.83 11.46 17.54
C PRO A 148 -8.61 11.03 18.38
N ASN A 149 -8.73 9.91 19.09
CA ASN A 149 -7.59 9.28 19.76
C ASN A 149 -7.26 7.97 19.04
N ILE A 150 -6.14 7.94 18.31
CA ILE A 150 -5.70 6.80 17.50
C ILE A 150 -4.31 6.44 17.96
N VAL A 151 -4.18 5.30 18.64
CA VAL A 151 -2.91 4.88 19.25
C VAL A 151 -2.58 3.43 18.91
N PRO A 152 -1.29 3.10 18.70
CA PRO A 152 -0.87 1.72 18.56
C PRO A 152 -1.01 0.97 19.88
N GLU A 153 -1.40 -0.31 19.81
CA GLU A 153 -1.49 -1.21 20.94
C GLU A 153 -0.76 -2.52 20.64
N GLY A 154 0.34 -2.77 21.33
CA GLY A 154 1.19 -3.94 21.08
C GLY A 154 1.93 -3.85 19.74
N GLU A 155 2.10 -4.99 19.05
CA GLU A 155 2.92 -5.08 17.85
C GLU A 155 2.11 -5.01 16.53
N ASP A 156 0.78 -5.23 16.58
CA ASP A 156 -0.04 -5.37 15.38
C ASP A 156 -1.46 -4.80 15.52
N ARG A 157 -1.75 -4.03 16.58
CA ARG A 157 -3.09 -3.47 16.81
C ARG A 157 -3.08 -1.95 16.91
N ILE A 158 -4.23 -1.36 16.61
CA ILE A 158 -4.51 0.07 16.73
C ILE A 158 -5.82 0.22 17.47
N ILE A 159 -5.83 1.05 18.51
CA ILE A 159 -7.03 1.48 19.21
C ILE A 159 -7.47 2.82 18.64
N ILE A 160 -8.74 2.91 18.28
CA ILE A 160 -9.37 4.08 17.69
C ILE A 160 -10.55 4.48 18.56
N GLN A 161 -10.52 5.70 19.09
CA GLN A 161 -11.57 6.28 19.91
C GLN A 161 -12.05 7.57 19.24
N LEU A 162 -13.33 7.61 18.89
CA LEU A 162 -13.95 8.71 18.15
C LEU A 162 -15.13 9.27 18.96
N PRO A 163 -14.91 10.33 19.75
CA PRO A 163 -15.98 10.95 20.53
C PRO A 163 -17.03 11.60 19.62
N GLY A 164 -18.32 11.49 20.02
CA GLY A 164 -19.42 12.19 19.35
C GLY A 164 -19.78 11.65 17.95
N VAL A 165 -19.38 10.44 17.63
CA VAL A 165 -19.73 9.78 16.36
C VAL A 165 -20.83 8.75 16.61
N ASP A 166 -21.98 8.91 15.93
CA ASP A 166 -23.18 8.10 16.17
C ASP A 166 -23.34 6.92 15.19
N ASP A 167 -22.55 6.87 14.09
CA ASP A 167 -22.62 5.82 13.07
C ASP A 167 -21.34 4.96 13.00
N PRO A 168 -21.28 3.88 13.82
CA PRO A 168 -20.14 2.97 13.82
C PRO A 168 -19.91 2.24 12.49
N ALA A 169 -20.99 1.95 11.75
CA ALA A 169 -20.91 1.20 10.50
C ALA A 169 -20.20 2.03 9.43
N ARG A 170 -20.60 3.27 9.27
CA ARG A 170 -19.99 4.21 8.31
C ARG A 170 -18.50 4.44 8.60
N VAL A 171 -18.16 4.65 9.88
CA VAL A 171 -16.75 4.85 10.28
C VAL A 171 -15.93 3.58 10.00
N LYS A 172 -16.47 2.42 10.36
CA LYS A 172 -15.81 1.14 10.12
C LYS A 172 -15.57 0.88 8.63
N ASP A 173 -16.50 1.24 7.77
CA ASP A 173 -16.36 1.09 6.32
C ASP A 173 -15.27 2.03 5.77
N ILE A 174 -15.22 3.28 6.24
CA ILE A 174 -14.21 4.26 5.83
C ILE A 174 -12.81 3.87 6.31
N ILE A 175 -12.69 3.36 7.53
CA ILE A 175 -11.41 2.93 8.09
C ILE A 175 -10.93 1.61 7.47
N LYS A 176 -11.84 0.67 7.17
CA LYS A 176 -11.51 -0.64 6.62
C LYS A 176 -10.98 -0.62 5.19
N THR A 177 -11.33 0.40 4.39
CA THR A 177 -10.77 0.54 3.06
C THR A 177 -9.26 0.73 3.17
N THR A 178 -8.49 -0.30 2.90
CA THR A 178 -7.02 -0.30 3.06
C THR A 178 -6.36 0.64 2.07
N ALA A 179 -7.07 1.02 0.99
CA ALA A 179 -6.59 1.87 -0.10
C ALA A 179 -5.17 1.48 -0.56
N GLN A 180 -4.94 0.17 -0.69
CA GLN A 180 -3.69 -0.34 -1.26
C GLN A 180 -3.64 0.00 -2.74
N LEU A 181 -3.01 1.12 -3.04
CA LEU A 181 -2.75 1.51 -4.42
C LEU A 181 -1.53 0.74 -4.94
N GLN A 182 -1.69 0.12 -6.10
CA GLN A 182 -0.63 -0.62 -6.79
C GLN A 182 -0.65 -0.26 -8.27
N PHE A 183 0.52 -0.12 -8.85
CA PHE A 183 0.70 0.04 -10.29
C PHE A 183 1.21 -1.28 -10.87
N ARG A 184 0.42 -1.88 -11.77
CA ARG A 184 0.70 -3.19 -12.36
C ARG A 184 0.55 -3.15 -13.88
N ILE A 185 1.35 -3.88 -14.61
CA ILE A 185 1.20 -3.99 -16.06
C ILE A 185 0.06 -4.93 -16.42
N VAL A 186 -0.79 -4.51 -17.35
CA VAL A 186 -1.87 -5.34 -17.90
C VAL A 186 -1.33 -6.26 -18.97
N GLU A 187 -1.73 -7.52 -18.90
CA GLU A 187 -1.49 -8.54 -19.92
C GLU A 187 -2.77 -8.78 -20.76
N GLY A 188 -2.69 -8.51 -22.05
CA GLY A 188 -3.83 -8.68 -22.97
C GLY A 188 -4.90 -7.60 -22.84
N ASN A 189 -6.09 -7.92 -23.35
CA ASN A 189 -7.27 -7.04 -23.28
C ASN A 189 -8.23 -7.50 -22.18
N PRO A 190 -8.98 -6.58 -21.55
CA PRO A 190 -9.97 -6.96 -20.55
C PRO A 190 -11.05 -7.87 -21.14
N MET A 191 -11.60 -8.76 -20.32
CA MET A 191 -12.62 -9.74 -20.68
C MET A 191 -13.88 -9.59 -19.81
N PRO A 192 -15.05 -9.96 -20.31
CA PRO A 192 -16.31 -9.76 -19.58
C PRO A 192 -16.46 -10.67 -18.34
N THR A 193 -15.68 -11.76 -18.27
CA THR A 193 -15.70 -12.70 -17.14
C THR A 193 -14.30 -13.14 -16.74
N ALA A 194 -14.11 -13.48 -15.47
CA ALA A 194 -12.84 -14.01 -14.97
C ALA A 194 -12.45 -15.33 -15.66
N GLN A 195 -13.43 -16.18 -15.99
CA GLN A 195 -13.19 -17.45 -16.69
C GLN A 195 -12.69 -17.19 -18.12
N ALA A 196 -13.33 -16.29 -18.87
CA ALA A 196 -12.88 -15.92 -20.22
C ALA A 196 -11.45 -15.37 -20.20
N MET A 197 -11.12 -14.53 -19.20
CA MET A 197 -9.76 -14.04 -19.00
C MET A 197 -8.79 -15.19 -18.71
N PHE A 198 -9.15 -16.12 -17.82
CA PHE A 198 -8.30 -17.26 -17.49
C PHE A 198 -8.02 -18.13 -18.74
N ASP A 199 -9.06 -18.39 -19.56
CA ASP A 199 -8.95 -19.22 -20.76
C ASP A 199 -8.10 -18.56 -21.84
N ALA A 200 -8.13 -17.24 -21.93
CA ALA A 200 -7.33 -16.47 -22.90
C ALA A 200 -5.81 -16.42 -22.58
N LEU A 201 -5.44 -16.70 -21.32
CA LEU A 201 -4.06 -16.66 -20.89
C LEU A 201 -3.31 -17.96 -21.18
N THR A 202 -2.05 -17.85 -21.62
CA THR A 202 -1.13 -19.00 -21.71
C THR A 202 -0.77 -19.52 -20.31
N PRO A 203 -0.31 -20.78 -20.16
CA PRO A 203 0.11 -21.31 -18.86
C PRO A 203 1.19 -20.46 -18.17
N ALA A 204 2.14 -19.91 -18.92
CA ALA A 204 3.16 -19.02 -18.39
C ALA A 204 2.59 -17.69 -17.88
N GLN A 205 1.63 -17.11 -18.59
CA GLN A 205 0.94 -15.90 -18.16
C GLN A 205 0.09 -16.17 -16.91
N ARG A 206 -0.64 -17.28 -16.83
CA ARG A 206 -1.41 -17.66 -15.64
C ARG A 206 -0.57 -17.74 -14.37
N ALA A 207 0.66 -18.24 -14.48
CA ALA A 207 1.58 -18.32 -13.35
C ALA A 207 2.00 -16.93 -12.83
N ASN A 208 2.12 -15.92 -13.73
CA ASN A 208 2.70 -14.61 -13.46
C ASN A 208 1.68 -13.48 -13.36
N THR A 209 0.38 -13.75 -13.50
CA THR A 209 -0.68 -12.74 -13.43
C THR A 209 -1.73 -13.08 -12.36
N ASP A 210 -2.40 -12.03 -11.89
CA ASP A 210 -3.63 -12.10 -11.11
C ASP A 210 -4.78 -11.62 -11.99
N ILE A 211 -5.97 -12.20 -11.85
CA ILE A 211 -7.17 -11.75 -12.55
C ILE A 211 -7.98 -10.90 -11.58
N LEU A 212 -8.08 -9.60 -11.86
CA LEU A 212 -8.75 -8.62 -11.02
C LEU A 212 -9.98 -8.03 -11.73
N PRO A 213 -11.08 -7.77 -10.99
CA PRO A 213 -12.24 -7.07 -11.51
C PRO A 213 -11.94 -5.57 -11.69
N GLY A 214 -12.59 -4.96 -12.68
CA GLY A 214 -12.63 -3.52 -12.88
C GLY A 214 -14.00 -3.07 -13.36
N ASP A 215 -14.29 -1.77 -13.28
CA ASP A 215 -15.50 -1.22 -13.83
C ASP A 215 -15.34 -1.03 -15.35
N ARG A 216 -16.36 -1.39 -16.12
CA ARG A 216 -16.43 -1.07 -17.53
C ARG A 216 -17.23 0.23 -17.67
N GLU A 217 -16.63 1.21 -18.32
CA GLU A 217 -17.21 2.50 -18.56
C GLU A 217 -17.59 2.67 -20.03
N ASP A 218 -18.66 3.42 -20.31
CA ASP A 218 -19.01 3.85 -21.67
C ASP A 218 -18.16 5.08 -22.08
N GLU A 219 -18.35 5.54 -23.33
CA GLU A 219 -17.62 6.71 -23.86
C GLU A 219 -17.90 8.02 -23.09
N MET A 220 -18.89 8.03 -22.20
CA MET A 220 -19.24 9.16 -21.35
C MET A 220 -18.74 8.99 -19.90
N GLY A 221 -17.92 7.96 -19.62
CA GLY A 221 -17.40 7.66 -18.28
C GLY A 221 -18.44 7.07 -17.31
N ARG A 222 -19.59 6.58 -17.80
CA ARG A 222 -20.61 5.95 -16.95
C ARG A 222 -20.34 4.46 -16.81
N LYS A 223 -20.45 3.96 -15.60
CA LYS A 223 -20.30 2.53 -15.32
C LYS A 223 -21.44 1.75 -15.96
N VAL A 224 -21.09 0.89 -16.91
CA VAL A 224 -22.06 0.06 -17.67
C VAL A 224 -21.92 -1.44 -17.39
N GLY A 225 -20.99 -1.82 -16.50
CA GLY A 225 -20.78 -3.22 -16.11
C GLY A 225 -19.45 -3.44 -15.43
N SER A 226 -19.05 -4.70 -15.33
CA SER A 226 -17.74 -5.12 -14.84
C SER A 226 -16.97 -5.84 -15.93
N GLU A 227 -15.67 -5.72 -15.92
CA GLU A 227 -14.74 -6.48 -16.76
C GLU A 227 -13.56 -6.96 -15.92
N PHE A 228 -12.80 -7.91 -16.45
CA PHE A 228 -11.70 -8.53 -15.74
C PHE A 228 -10.39 -8.30 -16.48
N TYR A 229 -9.37 -7.97 -15.73
CA TYR A 229 -8.03 -7.68 -16.19
C TYR A 229 -7.04 -8.72 -15.69
N ALA A 230 -6.17 -9.21 -16.56
CA ALA A 230 -4.98 -9.94 -16.13
C ALA A 230 -3.87 -8.92 -15.84
N VAL A 231 -3.41 -8.85 -14.60
CA VAL A 231 -2.37 -7.91 -14.17
C VAL A 231 -1.16 -8.68 -13.65
N GLY A 232 0.03 -8.23 -13.97
CA GLY A 232 1.26 -8.86 -13.50
C GLY A 232 1.31 -8.93 -11.97
N LYS A 233 1.78 -10.06 -11.40
CA LYS A 233 1.93 -10.24 -9.94
C LYS A 233 2.97 -9.31 -9.33
N ASN A 234 3.93 -8.86 -10.12
CA ASN A 234 4.97 -7.97 -9.64
C ASN A 234 4.42 -6.56 -9.42
N VAL A 235 4.37 -6.13 -8.16
CA VAL A 235 4.04 -4.76 -7.75
C VAL A 235 5.34 -3.97 -7.66
N ALA A 236 5.75 -3.35 -8.76
CA ALA A 236 6.98 -2.56 -8.80
C ALA A 236 6.83 -1.22 -8.06
N VAL A 237 5.61 -0.66 -8.04
CA VAL A 237 5.30 0.64 -7.44
C VAL A 237 3.96 0.56 -6.72
N SER A 238 3.91 1.14 -5.53
CA SER A 238 2.74 1.14 -4.65
C SER A 238 2.41 2.56 -4.15
N GLY A 239 1.34 2.70 -3.38
CA GLY A 239 0.97 3.98 -2.77
C GLY A 239 2.06 4.61 -1.89
N ARG A 240 2.98 3.82 -1.34
CA ARG A 240 4.14 4.33 -0.56
C ARG A 240 5.16 5.09 -1.40
N ASP A 241 5.22 4.80 -2.70
CA ASP A 241 6.11 5.44 -3.65
C ASP A 241 5.52 6.77 -4.17
N LEU A 242 4.26 7.09 -3.81
CA LEU A 242 3.61 8.38 -4.10
C LEU A 242 3.91 9.39 -3.00
N LYS A 243 4.33 10.59 -3.40
CA LYS A 243 4.49 11.75 -2.52
C LYS A 243 3.16 12.52 -2.37
N ASN A 244 2.44 12.69 -3.47
CA ASN A 244 1.18 13.43 -3.52
C ASN A 244 0.32 12.96 -4.71
N ALA A 245 -1.00 13.04 -4.56
CA ALA A 245 -1.96 12.86 -5.65
C ALA A 245 -3.14 13.83 -5.43
N ARG A 246 -3.58 14.53 -6.50
CA ARG A 246 -4.66 15.48 -6.42
C ARG A 246 -5.46 15.51 -7.73
N VAL A 247 -6.76 15.76 -7.59
CA VAL A 247 -7.63 15.98 -8.74
C VAL A 247 -7.39 17.38 -9.31
N GLN A 248 -7.18 17.47 -10.61
CA GLN A 248 -7.07 18.72 -11.36
C GLN A 248 -8.04 18.76 -12.53
N LYS A 249 -8.23 19.93 -13.12
CA LYS A 249 -8.95 20.08 -14.39
C LYS A 249 -7.97 19.87 -15.55
N GLY A 250 -8.23 18.85 -16.35
CA GLY A 250 -7.50 18.61 -17.59
C GLY A 250 -7.77 19.65 -18.67
N LYS A 251 -7.06 19.57 -19.78
CA LYS A 251 -7.12 20.56 -20.89
C LYS A 251 -8.52 20.74 -21.49
N LEU A 252 -9.37 19.72 -21.44
CA LEU A 252 -10.76 19.75 -21.94
C LEU A 252 -11.79 19.94 -20.81
N GLY A 253 -11.37 20.30 -19.60
CA GLY A 253 -12.25 20.50 -18.45
C GLY A 253 -12.65 19.20 -17.72
N SER A 254 -12.28 18.02 -18.23
CA SER A 254 -12.46 16.73 -17.55
C SER A 254 -11.57 16.64 -16.32
N PRO A 255 -11.99 15.93 -15.25
CA PRO A 255 -11.14 15.70 -14.10
C PRO A 255 -9.96 14.79 -14.51
N VAL A 256 -8.76 15.13 -14.05
CA VAL A 256 -7.55 14.35 -14.20
C VAL A 256 -6.88 14.22 -12.83
N ILE A 257 -6.13 13.15 -12.63
CA ILE A 257 -5.37 12.95 -11.40
C ILE A 257 -3.89 13.26 -11.69
N GLU A 258 -3.40 14.35 -11.12
CA GLU A 258 -1.96 14.63 -11.09
C GLU A 258 -1.34 13.94 -9.88
N PHE A 259 -0.22 13.24 -10.08
CA PHE A 259 0.52 12.62 -8.99
C PHE A 259 2.01 12.93 -9.08
N SER A 260 2.68 12.91 -7.94
CA SER A 260 4.13 13.01 -7.83
C SER A 260 4.68 11.84 -7.00
N LEU A 261 5.91 11.44 -7.31
CA LEU A 261 6.57 10.28 -6.71
C LEU A 261 7.54 10.73 -5.60
N THR A 262 7.83 9.82 -4.69
CA THR A 262 8.93 9.98 -3.74
C THR A 262 10.27 9.81 -4.46
N PRO A 263 11.40 10.28 -3.90
CA PRO A 263 12.74 10.05 -4.46
C PRO A 263 13.06 8.56 -4.70
N ASP A 264 12.53 7.67 -3.85
CA ASP A 264 12.71 6.21 -3.99
C ASP A 264 11.72 5.59 -4.99
N GLY A 265 10.54 6.16 -5.14
CA GLY A 265 9.51 5.71 -6.08
C GLY A 265 9.80 6.10 -7.53
N ALA A 266 10.38 7.27 -7.74
CA ALA A 266 10.68 7.83 -9.06
C ALA A 266 11.52 6.90 -9.97
N PRO A 267 12.66 6.35 -9.53
CA PRO A 267 13.43 5.42 -10.36
C PRO A 267 12.69 4.11 -10.63
N LYS A 268 11.92 3.60 -9.68
CA LYS A 268 11.11 2.38 -9.87
C LYS A 268 10.02 2.58 -10.92
N PHE A 269 9.30 3.70 -10.84
CA PHE A 269 8.24 4.03 -11.77
C PHE A 269 8.80 4.33 -13.17
N GLY A 270 9.95 5.01 -13.22
CA GLY A 270 10.69 5.25 -14.46
C GLY A 270 11.11 3.95 -15.15
N ALA A 271 11.64 2.99 -14.41
CA ALA A 271 12.00 1.68 -14.94
C ALA A 271 10.75 0.90 -15.40
N LEU A 272 9.67 0.91 -14.60
CA LEU A 272 8.42 0.25 -14.96
C LEU A 272 7.81 0.82 -16.24
N THR A 273 7.66 2.13 -16.34
CA THR A 273 7.02 2.79 -17.49
C THR A 273 7.93 2.79 -18.72
N GLY A 274 9.24 3.02 -18.56
CA GLY A 274 10.20 2.99 -19.66
C GLY A 274 10.30 1.63 -20.36
N SER A 275 10.22 0.53 -19.61
CA SER A 275 10.23 -0.83 -20.15
C SER A 275 8.88 -1.28 -20.72
N ASN A 276 7.80 -0.52 -20.53
CA ASN A 276 6.44 -0.91 -20.90
C ASN A 276 5.69 0.19 -21.68
N VAL A 277 6.40 1.01 -22.44
CA VAL A 277 5.78 2.01 -23.32
C VAL A 277 4.82 1.32 -24.31
N ASN A 278 3.68 1.94 -24.58
CA ASN A 278 2.56 1.42 -25.37
C ASN A 278 1.81 0.22 -24.76
N ARG A 279 2.12 -0.16 -23.52
CA ARG A 279 1.31 -1.13 -22.74
C ARG A 279 0.37 -0.39 -21.80
N ARG A 280 -0.63 -1.12 -21.31
CA ARG A 280 -1.59 -0.59 -20.30
C ARG A 280 -1.00 -0.73 -18.90
N LEU A 281 -1.18 0.32 -18.09
CA LEU A 281 -0.80 0.37 -16.68
C LEU A 281 -2.06 0.32 -15.83
N ALA A 282 -2.36 -0.82 -15.22
CA ALA A 282 -3.47 -0.91 -14.27
C ALA A 282 -3.15 -0.14 -12.98
N ILE A 283 -4.05 0.73 -12.60
CA ILE A 283 -4.11 1.38 -11.31
C ILE A 283 -5.07 0.55 -10.47
N VAL A 284 -4.50 -0.23 -9.57
CA VAL A 284 -5.23 -1.19 -8.73
C VAL A 284 -5.41 -0.59 -7.34
N LEU A 285 -6.64 -0.55 -6.87
CA LEU A 285 -6.99 -0.12 -5.52
C LEU A 285 -7.77 -1.25 -4.84
N ASP A 286 -7.24 -1.77 -3.73
CA ASP A 286 -7.87 -2.84 -2.95
C ASP A 286 -8.30 -4.06 -3.81
N ASN A 287 -7.39 -4.54 -4.66
CA ASN A 287 -7.60 -5.65 -5.60
C ASN A 287 -8.67 -5.41 -6.67
N LYS A 288 -9.02 -4.16 -6.93
CA LYS A 288 -9.89 -3.75 -8.03
C LYS A 288 -9.14 -2.83 -8.97
N VAL A 289 -9.24 -3.05 -10.27
CA VAL A 289 -8.71 -2.12 -11.28
C VAL A 289 -9.64 -0.92 -11.35
N VAL A 290 -9.13 0.25 -10.98
CA VAL A 290 -9.86 1.52 -11.03
C VAL A 290 -9.73 2.16 -12.41
N SER A 291 -8.54 2.06 -13.01
CA SER A 291 -8.25 2.60 -14.34
C SER A 291 -7.08 1.82 -14.95
N ALA A 292 -7.00 1.78 -16.28
CA ALA A 292 -5.91 1.10 -16.99
C ALA A 292 -5.45 1.90 -18.21
N PRO A 293 -4.86 3.11 -18.03
CA PRO A 293 -4.39 3.96 -19.10
C PRO A 293 -3.20 3.36 -19.87
N ASN A 294 -2.97 3.83 -21.09
CA ASN A 294 -1.78 3.50 -21.86
C ASN A 294 -0.58 4.32 -21.38
N ILE A 295 0.58 3.68 -21.32
CA ILE A 295 1.86 4.34 -21.04
C ILE A 295 2.35 4.98 -22.34
N HIS A 296 2.31 6.29 -22.43
CA HIS A 296 2.78 7.02 -23.64
C HIS A 296 4.30 7.24 -23.65
N SER A 297 4.90 7.41 -22.49
CA SER A 297 6.33 7.64 -22.32
C SER A 297 6.82 7.21 -20.94
N GLN A 298 8.11 7.16 -20.75
CA GLN A 298 8.72 6.98 -19.43
C GLN A 298 8.32 8.15 -18.49
N ILE A 299 7.92 7.84 -17.27
CA ILE A 299 7.51 8.80 -16.22
C ILE A 299 8.52 8.71 -15.08
N THR A 300 9.25 9.78 -14.79
CA THR A 300 10.39 9.75 -13.87
C THR A 300 10.10 10.36 -12.50
N ASP A 301 9.20 11.35 -12.39
CA ASP A 301 8.96 12.09 -11.13
C ASP A 301 7.49 12.42 -10.88
N SER A 302 6.74 12.72 -11.92
CA SER A 302 5.32 13.08 -11.85
C SER A 302 4.58 12.66 -13.11
N GLY A 303 3.27 12.49 -13.01
CA GLY A 303 2.43 12.12 -14.15
C GLY A 303 0.99 12.59 -13.99
N ILE A 304 0.24 12.47 -15.08
CA ILE A 304 -1.18 12.75 -15.13
C ILE A 304 -1.90 11.48 -15.59
N ILE A 305 -2.94 11.10 -14.87
CA ILE A 305 -3.86 10.02 -15.24
C ILE A 305 -5.11 10.70 -15.84
N GLU A 306 -5.37 10.42 -17.11
CA GLU A 306 -6.53 10.90 -17.83
C GLU A 306 -7.53 9.75 -18.02
N GLY A 307 -8.83 10.06 -18.09
CA GLY A 307 -9.87 9.05 -18.37
C GLY A 307 -10.26 8.19 -17.17
N THR A 308 -10.41 8.82 -16.00
CA THR A 308 -11.00 8.22 -14.79
C THR A 308 -12.44 8.67 -14.62
#